data_378ffc138cf330e750e98dfc1dffc84c
#
_entry.id   378ffc138cf330e750e98dfc1dffc84c
#
_cell.length_a   1.000
_cell.length_b   1.000
_cell.length_c   1.000
_cell.angle_alpha   90.00
_cell.angle_beta   90.00
_cell.angle_gamma   90.00
#
_symmetry.space_group_name_H-M   'P 1'
#
loop_
_entity.id
_entity.type
_entity.pdbx_description
1 polymer ?
#
loop_
_entity_poly.entity_id
_entity_poly.type
_entity_poly.pdbx_seq_one_letter_code
_entity_poly.pdbx_strand_id
1 'polypeptide(L)'
;PSAVRACCMVAASLVANDAGRRRHGISALFVTMAIFVLLRPTVLFEMGFQLSCASVFAILCFCPYATYALGELGVPSGVASILSITLCSQLATLPVTIPAFGTFSLIAPLANAVIGPVISVLLASSVVLVPCSFVPLLRHGALVVPMVVARCALFFEQLFAAVPGASVSVSPNTPLVYVVPFALVVLLVWWPRPCARSMAVVLLCLMLA
;
A
#
# COMPACT_ATOMS: atom_id res chain seq x y z
N PRO A 1 -6.92 -3.39 14.54
CA PRO A 1 -6.56 -1.96 14.56
C PRO A 1 -6.56 -1.34 13.16
N SER A 2 -5.88 -1.93 12.14
CA SER A 2 -5.82 -1.38 10.77
C SER A 2 -7.18 -1.31 10.08
N ALA A 3 -8.02 -2.34 10.23
CA ALA A 3 -9.37 -2.37 9.68
C ALA A 3 -10.24 -1.25 10.24
N VAL A 4 -10.12 -0.95 11.55
CA VAL A 4 -10.89 0.14 12.18
C VAL A 4 -10.46 1.49 11.60
N ARG A 5 -9.16 1.72 11.36
CA ARG A 5 -8.67 2.93 10.68
C ARG A 5 -9.24 3.08 9.28
N ALA A 6 -9.23 1.99 8.50
CA ALA A 6 -9.80 1.99 7.16
C ALA A 6 -11.31 2.32 7.19
N CYS A 7 -12.06 1.72 8.10
CA CYS A 7 -13.48 2.03 8.30
C CYS A 7 -13.71 3.51 8.67
N CYS A 8 -12.91 4.06 9.58
CA CYS A 8 -13.00 5.48 9.95
C CYS A 8 -12.70 6.42 8.77
N MET A 9 -11.70 6.09 7.95
CA MET A 9 -11.38 6.87 6.74
C MET A 9 -12.52 6.85 5.73
N VAL A 10 -13.12 5.68 5.50
CA VAL A 10 -14.28 5.53 4.60
C VAL A 10 -15.47 6.31 5.16
N ALA A 11 -15.77 6.17 6.46
CA ALA A 11 -16.85 6.89 7.11
C ALA A 11 -16.66 8.41 7.02
N ALA A 12 -15.45 8.92 7.30
CA ALA A 12 -15.13 10.35 7.16
C ALA A 12 -15.31 10.84 5.71
N SER A 13 -14.92 10.02 4.72
CA SER A 13 -15.12 10.33 3.30
C SER A 13 -16.59 10.39 2.91
N LEU A 14 -17.41 9.47 3.44
CA LEU A 14 -18.86 9.44 3.19
C LEU A 14 -19.56 10.65 3.80
N VAL A 15 -19.27 10.95 5.07
CA VAL A 15 -19.83 12.14 5.76
C VAL A 15 -19.45 13.43 5.03
N ALA A 16 -18.20 13.55 4.55
CA ALA A 16 -17.79 14.72 3.77
C ALA A 16 -18.55 14.85 2.44
N ASN A 17 -18.85 13.72 1.81
CA ASN A 17 -19.64 13.69 0.57
C ASN A 17 -21.11 14.10 0.80
N ASP A 18 -21.72 13.61 1.88
CA ASP A 18 -23.10 13.96 2.24
C ASP A 18 -23.23 15.44 2.64
N ALA A 19 -22.16 16.03 3.19
CA ALA A 19 -22.07 17.45 3.49
C ALA A 19 -21.79 18.33 2.24
N GLY A 20 -21.87 17.78 1.03
CA GLY A 20 -21.67 18.50 -0.24
C GLY A 20 -20.22 18.95 -0.48
N ARG A 21 -19.26 18.46 0.30
CA ARG A 21 -17.84 18.76 0.13
C ARG A 21 -17.18 17.76 -0.83
N ARG A 22 -16.23 18.24 -1.62
CA ARG A 22 -15.41 17.36 -2.48
C ARG A 22 -14.67 16.34 -1.62
N ARG A 23 -14.64 15.09 -2.09
CA ARG A 23 -13.89 14.00 -1.44
C ARG A 23 -12.39 14.27 -1.52
N HIS A 24 -11.82 14.82 -0.47
CA HIS A 24 -10.37 14.97 -0.34
C HIS A 24 -9.82 13.86 0.55
N GLY A 25 -9.20 12.82 -0.05
CA GLY A 25 -8.63 11.69 0.68
C GLY A 25 -7.62 12.12 1.75
N ILE A 26 -6.84 13.16 1.47
CA ILE A 26 -5.87 13.72 2.42
C ILE A 26 -6.58 14.27 3.67
N SER A 27 -7.69 15.00 3.49
CA SER A 27 -8.46 15.52 4.63
C SER A 27 -9.05 14.40 5.48
N ALA A 28 -9.59 13.35 4.84
CA ALA A 28 -10.10 12.16 5.54
C ALA A 28 -9.00 11.45 6.34
N LEU A 29 -7.79 11.35 5.77
CA LEU A 29 -6.63 10.80 6.47
C LEU A 29 -6.30 11.61 7.73
N PHE A 30 -6.15 12.93 7.60
CA PHE A 30 -5.81 13.80 8.74
C PHE A 30 -6.89 13.80 9.83
N VAL A 31 -8.17 13.83 9.48
CA VAL A 31 -9.28 13.72 10.44
C VAL A 31 -9.22 12.39 11.17
N THR A 32 -9.00 11.29 10.46
CA THR A 32 -8.87 9.97 11.08
C THR A 32 -7.66 9.90 12.02
N MET A 33 -6.51 10.42 11.59
CA MET A 33 -5.31 10.51 12.45
C MET A 33 -5.59 11.32 13.72
N ALA A 34 -6.22 12.48 13.58
CA ALA A 34 -6.56 13.35 14.73
C ALA A 34 -7.49 12.62 15.72
N ILE A 35 -8.52 11.94 15.23
CA ILE A 35 -9.43 11.17 16.09
C ILE A 35 -8.67 10.09 16.89
N PHE A 36 -7.81 9.31 16.22
CA PHE A 36 -7.06 8.25 16.90
C PHE A 36 -6.07 8.80 17.92
N VAL A 37 -5.38 9.91 17.61
CA VAL A 37 -4.43 10.55 18.53
C VAL A 37 -5.13 11.15 19.73
N LEU A 38 -6.32 11.76 19.54
CA LEU A 38 -7.11 12.32 20.63
C LEU A 38 -7.66 11.21 21.56
N LEU A 39 -8.03 10.06 21.00
CA LEU A 39 -8.53 8.94 21.80
C LEU A 39 -7.41 8.20 22.54
N ARG A 40 -6.26 8.04 21.89
CA ARG A 40 -5.10 7.30 22.43
C ARG A 40 -3.79 7.89 21.87
N PRO A 41 -3.14 8.83 22.56
CA PRO A 41 -1.92 9.47 22.06
C PRO A 41 -0.75 8.49 21.86
N THR A 42 -0.75 7.36 22.57
CA THR A 42 0.26 6.29 22.42
C THR A 42 0.22 5.62 21.04
N VAL A 43 -0.87 5.74 20.28
CA VAL A 43 -1.02 5.19 18.92
C VAL A 43 0.06 5.73 17.97
N LEU A 44 0.57 6.94 18.18
CA LEU A 44 1.64 7.52 17.36
C LEU A 44 2.91 6.66 17.35
N PHE A 45 3.18 5.92 18.42
CA PHE A 45 4.35 5.05 18.55
C PHE A 45 4.08 3.60 18.11
N GLU A 46 2.84 3.28 17.74
CA GLU A 46 2.51 1.97 17.20
C GLU A 46 2.98 1.87 15.74
N MET A 47 3.88 0.92 15.45
CA MET A 47 4.36 0.67 14.08
C MET A 47 3.22 0.51 13.06
N GLY A 48 2.17 -0.23 13.41
CA GLY A 48 1.03 -0.43 12.54
C GLY A 48 0.29 0.86 12.18
N PHE A 49 0.27 1.86 13.08
CA PHE A 49 -0.30 3.16 12.81
C PHE A 49 0.60 3.96 11.87
N GLN A 50 1.89 4.02 12.15
CA GLN A 50 2.87 4.72 11.34
C GLN A 50 2.90 4.19 9.90
N LEU A 51 2.99 2.87 9.72
CA LEU A 51 2.98 2.22 8.42
C LEU A 51 1.69 2.50 7.63
N SER A 52 0.53 2.42 8.29
CA SER A 52 -0.75 2.68 7.65
C SER A 52 -0.90 4.14 7.21
N CYS A 53 -0.52 5.09 8.05
CA CYS A 53 -0.60 6.51 7.73
C CYS A 53 0.39 6.91 6.64
N ALA A 54 1.64 6.44 6.73
CA ALA A 54 2.68 6.71 5.73
C ALA A 54 2.29 6.15 4.36
N SER A 55 1.82 4.91 4.28
CA SER A 55 1.42 4.28 3.02
C SER A 55 0.23 5.00 2.37
N VAL A 56 -0.83 5.30 3.13
CA VAL A 56 -2.00 6.00 2.59
C VAL A 56 -1.65 7.42 2.14
N PHE A 57 -0.86 8.15 2.94
CA PHE A 57 -0.39 9.47 2.57
C PHE A 57 0.40 9.45 1.26
N ALA A 58 1.34 8.52 1.13
CA ALA A 58 2.14 8.38 -0.08
C ALA A 58 1.30 8.01 -1.31
N ILE A 59 0.35 7.11 -1.17
CA ILE A 59 -0.56 6.75 -2.27
C ILE A 59 -1.35 7.98 -2.72
N LEU A 60 -1.92 8.75 -1.79
CA LEU A 60 -2.72 9.92 -2.13
C LEU A 60 -1.91 11.03 -2.80
N CYS A 61 -0.66 11.23 -2.40
CA CYS A 61 0.19 12.30 -2.90
C CYS A 61 0.96 11.92 -4.16
N PHE A 62 1.56 10.72 -4.19
CA PHE A 62 2.54 10.34 -5.22
C PHE A 62 2.00 9.38 -6.27
N CYS A 63 0.98 8.57 -5.96
CA CYS A 63 0.48 7.57 -6.89
C CYS A 63 0.03 8.14 -8.25
N PRO A 64 -0.67 9.30 -8.33
CA PRO A 64 -1.05 9.88 -9.62
C PRO A 64 0.18 10.20 -10.51
N TYR A 65 1.25 10.69 -9.90
CA TYR A 65 2.49 11.03 -10.61
C TYR A 65 3.23 9.77 -11.08
N ALA A 66 3.34 8.77 -10.21
CA ALA A 66 3.99 7.50 -10.52
C ALA A 66 3.24 6.75 -11.64
N THR A 67 1.91 6.75 -11.59
CA THR A 67 1.07 6.13 -12.64
C THR A 67 1.23 6.84 -13.98
N TYR A 68 1.26 8.17 -13.97
CA TYR A 68 1.53 8.95 -15.18
C TYR A 68 2.93 8.63 -15.76
N ALA A 69 3.95 8.62 -14.92
CA ALA A 69 5.32 8.33 -15.35
C ALA A 69 5.47 6.90 -15.93
N LEU A 70 4.84 5.91 -15.30
CA LEU A 70 4.83 4.53 -15.82
C LEU A 70 4.04 4.42 -17.13
N GLY A 71 2.97 5.19 -17.29
CA GLY A 71 2.21 5.27 -18.54
C GLY A 71 3.05 5.79 -19.70
N GLU A 72 3.85 6.84 -19.48
CA GLU A 72 4.79 7.37 -20.48
C GLU A 72 5.89 6.36 -20.88
N LEU A 73 6.22 5.42 -19.99
CA LEU A 73 7.14 4.31 -20.27
C LEU A 73 6.48 3.15 -21.06
N GLY A 74 5.19 3.29 -21.42
CA GLY A 74 4.46 2.29 -22.18
C GLY A 74 3.84 1.15 -21.36
N VAL A 75 3.81 1.29 -20.02
CA VAL A 75 3.17 0.27 -19.15
C VAL A 75 1.65 0.40 -19.25
N PRO A 76 0.90 -0.71 -19.46
CA PRO A 76 -0.56 -0.68 -19.48
C PRO A 76 -1.14 -0.05 -18.20
N SER A 77 -2.16 0.78 -18.33
CA SER A 77 -2.71 1.61 -17.24
C SER A 77 -3.08 0.82 -15.98
N GLY A 78 -3.64 -0.38 -16.12
CA GLY A 78 -3.96 -1.24 -14.98
C GLY A 78 -2.72 -1.70 -14.20
N VAL A 79 -1.67 -2.12 -14.92
CA VAL A 79 -0.39 -2.55 -14.31
C VAL A 79 0.34 -1.36 -13.71
N ALA A 80 0.37 -0.23 -14.44
CA ALA A 80 0.98 1.01 -13.97
C ALA A 80 0.37 1.48 -12.63
N SER A 81 -0.95 1.40 -12.50
CA SER A 81 -1.63 1.77 -11.26
C SER A 81 -1.23 0.87 -10.08
N ILE A 82 -1.23 -0.46 -10.27
CA ILE A 82 -0.87 -1.42 -9.22
C ILE A 82 0.59 -1.24 -8.79
N LEU A 83 1.50 -1.12 -9.76
CA LEU A 83 2.93 -0.88 -9.48
C LEU A 83 3.15 0.45 -8.75
N SER A 84 2.47 1.52 -9.18
CA SER A 84 2.57 2.83 -8.53
C SER A 84 2.12 2.80 -7.09
N ILE A 85 0.98 2.17 -6.79
CA ILE A 85 0.47 2.03 -5.43
C ILE A 85 1.51 1.32 -4.55
N THR A 86 2.05 0.20 -5.03
CA THR A 86 3.01 -0.59 -4.27
C THR A 86 4.33 0.14 -4.07
N LEU A 87 4.89 0.75 -5.11
CA LEU A 87 6.13 1.51 -5.04
C LEU A 87 6.01 2.70 -4.09
N CYS A 88 4.98 3.52 -4.23
CA CYS A 88 4.77 4.68 -3.36
C CYS A 88 4.59 4.27 -1.90
N SER A 89 3.78 3.24 -1.64
CA SER A 89 3.58 2.70 -0.30
C SER A 89 4.88 2.17 0.29
N GLN A 90 5.64 1.36 -0.46
CA GLN A 90 6.87 0.75 -0.01
C GLN A 90 7.94 1.80 0.30
N LEU A 91 8.16 2.77 -0.60
CA LEU A 91 9.13 3.84 -0.38
C LEU A 91 8.80 4.70 0.86
N ALA A 92 7.54 5.03 1.06
CA ALA A 92 7.13 5.83 2.22
C ALA A 92 7.20 5.09 3.56
N THR A 93 7.12 3.76 3.53
CA THR A 93 7.22 2.94 4.75
C THR A 93 8.66 2.55 5.10
N LEU A 94 9.64 2.78 4.21
CA LEU A 94 11.06 2.46 4.44
C LEU A 94 11.62 2.99 5.78
N PRO A 95 11.36 4.25 6.17
CA PRO A 95 11.90 4.80 7.43
C PRO A 95 11.44 4.03 8.67
N VAL A 96 10.31 3.34 8.57
CA VAL A 96 9.75 2.54 9.67
C VAL A 96 10.14 1.07 9.53
N THR A 97 10.12 0.52 8.30
CA THR A 97 10.35 -0.90 8.06
C THR A 97 11.83 -1.29 8.19
N ILE A 98 12.76 -0.47 7.72
CA ILE A 98 14.19 -0.81 7.81
C ILE A 98 14.68 -0.88 9.26
N PRO A 99 14.42 0.11 10.14
CA PRO A 99 14.80 0.00 11.54
C PRO A 99 14.13 -1.16 12.28
N ALA A 100 12.90 -1.52 11.87
CA ALA A 100 12.11 -2.56 12.53
C ALA A 100 12.49 -3.97 12.10
N PHE A 101 12.73 -4.19 10.81
CA PHE A 101 12.88 -5.52 10.22
C PHE A 101 14.29 -5.76 9.63
N GLY A 102 15.08 -4.73 9.36
CA GLY A 102 16.42 -4.84 8.77
C GLY A 102 16.44 -5.40 7.35
N THR A 103 15.28 -5.52 6.70
CA THR A 103 15.15 -6.11 5.36
C THR A 103 14.28 -5.26 4.46
N PHE A 104 14.63 -5.22 3.17
CA PHE A 104 13.88 -4.57 2.13
C PHE A 104 13.62 -5.56 0.99
N SER A 105 12.37 -5.68 0.55
CA SER A 105 12.00 -6.58 -0.55
C SER A 105 11.96 -5.83 -1.86
N LEU A 106 12.88 -6.17 -2.78
CA LEU A 106 12.91 -5.63 -4.14
C LEU A 106 11.80 -6.22 -5.02
N ILE A 107 11.40 -7.45 -4.74
CA ILE A 107 10.41 -8.17 -5.56
C ILE A 107 8.96 -7.86 -5.17
N ALA A 108 8.76 -7.18 -4.04
CA ALA A 108 7.41 -6.89 -3.51
C ALA A 108 6.48 -6.16 -4.49
N PRO A 109 6.92 -5.16 -5.30
CA PRO A 109 6.04 -4.52 -6.28
C PRO A 109 5.51 -5.50 -7.32
N LEU A 110 6.37 -6.40 -7.81
CA LEU A 110 6.00 -7.40 -8.80
C LEU A 110 5.12 -8.49 -8.16
N ALA A 111 5.49 -8.97 -6.98
CA ALA A 111 4.70 -9.94 -6.24
C ALA A 111 3.29 -9.41 -5.96
N ASN A 112 3.15 -8.16 -5.51
CA ASN A 112 1.87 -7.53 -5.25
C ASN A 112 1.02 -7.32 -6.51
N ALA A 113 1.64 -7.11 -7.67
CA ALA A 113 0.93 -7.01 -8.94
C ALA A 113 0.22 -8.33 -9.29
N VAL A 114 0.81 -9.46 -8.92
CA VAL A 114 0.26 -10.81 -9.19
C VAL A 114 -0.64 -11.26 -8.03
N ILE A 115 -0.18 -11.15 -6.80
CA ILE A 115 -0.87 -11.64 -5.61
C ILE A 115 -2.04 -10.73 -5.22
N GLY A 116 -1.94 -9.42 -5.46
CA GLY A 116 -2.98 -8.45 -5.10
C GLY A 116 -4.37 -8.77 -5.64
N PRO A 117 -4.54 -9.04 -6.94
CA PRO A 117 -5.83 -9.47 -7.49
C PRO A 117 -6.34 -10.78 -6.86
N VAL A 118 -5.45 -11.74 -6.60
CA VAL A 118 -5.81 -13.03 -5.98
C VAL A 118 -6.34 -12.82 -4.56
N ILE A 119 -5.66 -11.99 -3.76
CA ILE A 119 -6.11 -11.63 -2.41
C ILE A 119 -7.42 -10.85 -2.44
N SER A 120 -7.63 -9.98 -3.43
CA SER A 120 -8.90 -9.27 -3.59
C SER A 120 -10.08 -10.21 -3.83
N VAL A 121 -9.90 -11.23 -4.66
CA VAL A 121 -10.89 -12.30 -4.87
C VAL A 121 -11.10 -13.12 -3.59
N LEU A 122 -10.02 -13.43 -2.87
CA LEU A 122 -10.10 -14.14 -1.59
C LEU A 122 -10.92 -13.35 -0.57
N LEU A 123 -10.68 -12.06 -0.43
CA LEU A 123 -11.44 -11.19 0.46
C LEU A 123 -12.91 -11.11 0.06
N ALA A 124 -13.20 -10.89 -1.21
CA ALA A 124 -14.57 -10.82 -1.72
C ALA A 124 -15.33 -12.13 -1.46
N SER A 125 -14.72 -13.28 -1.77
CA SER A 125 -15.32 -14.60 -1.52
C SER A 125 -15.52 -14.87 -0.03
N SER A 126 -14.61 -14.41 0.83
CA SER A 126 -14.72 -14.55 2.29
C SER A 126 -15.85 -13.71 2.87
N VAL A 127 -16.08 -12.50 2.34
CA VAL A 127 -17.23 -11.66 2.74
C VAL A 127 -18.55 -12.33 2.37
N VAL A 128 -18.65 -12.96 1.19
CA VAL A 128 -19.84 -13.70 0.78
C VAL A 128 -20.05 -14.96 1.64
N LEU A 129 -18.98 -15.57 2.13
CA LEU A 129 -19.05 -16.74 2.99
C LEU A 129 -19.76 -16.45 4.33
N VAL A 130 -19.60 -15.23 4.87
CA VAL A 130 -20.20 -14.87 6.18
C VAL A 130 -21.72 -15.10 6.20
N PRO A 131 -22.54 -14.51 5.30
CA PRO A 131 -23.97 -14.79 5.26
C PRO A 131 -24.31 -16.24 4.89
N CYS A 132 -23.51 -16.86 4.00
CA CYS A 132 -23.72 -18.26 3.62
C CYS A 132 -23.48 -19.25 4.77
N SER A 133 -22.71 -18.88 5.78
CA SER A 133 -22.42 -19.73 6.94
C SER A 133 -23.65 -20.01 7.82
N PHE A 134 -24.67 -19.15 7.76
CA PHE A 134 -25.93 -19.33 8.49
C PHE A 134 -26.82 -20.41 7.86
N VAL A 135 -26.56 -20.82 6.62
CA VAL A 135 -27.33 -21.87 5.93
C VAL A 135 -26.47 -23.11 5.79
N PRO A 136 -26.76 -24.22 6.53
CA PRO A 136 -25.89 -25.40 6.56
C PRO A 136 -25.62 -26.03 5.19
N LEU A 137 -26.60 -25.97 4.28
CA LEU A 137 -26.51 -26.53 2.95
C LEU A 137 -25.51 -25.75 2.04
N LEU A 138 -25.45 -24.43 2.20
CA LEU A 138 -24.58 -23.54 1.40
C LEU A 138 -23.15 -23.47 1.94
N ARG A 139 -22.96 -23.79 3.22
CA ARG A 139 -21.67 -23.67 3.92
C ARG A 139 -20.55 -24.45 3.23
N HIS A 140 -20.80 -25.69 2.88
CA HIS A 140 -19.76 -26.56 2.27
C HIS A 140 -19.38 -26.09 0.87
N GLY A 141 -20.37 -25.70 0.04
CA GLY A 141 -20.09 -25.18 -1.30
C GLY A 141 -19.39 -23.83 -1.30
N ALA A 142 -19.80 -22.94 -0.40
CA ALA A 142 -19.22 -21.59 -0.29
C ALA A 142 -17.76 -21.60 0.21
N LEU A 143 -17.33 -22.63 0.94
CA LEU A 143 -15.93 -22.77 1.43
C LEU A 143 -14.94 -23.15 0.33
N VAL A 144 -15.40 -23.78 -0.76
CA VAL A 144 -14.49 -24.26 -1.81
C VAL A 144 -13.76 -23.11 -2.50
N VAL A 145 -14.47 -22.03 -2.84
CA VAL A 145 -13.88 -20.90 -3.56
C VAL A 145 -12.76 -20.22 -2.76
N PRO A 146 -12.98 -19.75 -1.51
CA PRO A 146 -11.92 -19.12 -0.75
C PRO A 146 -10.77 -20.09 -0.43
N MET A 147 -11.04 -21.39 -0.28
CA MET A 147 -9.99 -22.37 -0.03
C MET A 147 -9.08 -22.56 -1.25
N VAL A 148 -9.63 -22.66 -2.46
CA VAL A 148 -8.85 -22.76 -3.70
C VAL A 148 -8.04 -21.48 -3.93
N VAL A 149 -8.68 -20.33 -3.79
CA VAL A 149 -8.01 -19.03 -3.97
C VAL A 149 -6.90 -18.82 -2.94
N ALA A 150 -7.11 -19.22 -1.67
CA ALA A 150 -6.07 -19.16 -0.65
C ALA A 150 -4.87 -20.06 -0.98
N ARG A 151 -5.09 -21.27 -1.50
CA ARG A 151 -4.01 -22.16 -1.98
C ARG A 151 -3.23 -21.55 -3.14
N CYS A 152 -3.92 -20.93 -4.08
CA CYS A 152 -3.27 -20.20 -5.18
C CYS A 152 -2.42 -19.03 -4.66
N ALA A 153 -2.94 -18.27 -3.70
CA ALA A 153 -2.18 -17.16 -3.08
C ALA A 153 -0.90 -17.67 -2.41
N LEU A 154 -1.00 -18.72 -1.59
CA LEU A 154 0.14 -19.34 -0.93
C LEU A 154 1.18 -19.90 -1.92
N PHE A 155 0.72 -20.48 -3.01
CA PHE A 155 1.61 -20.98 -4.06
C PHE A 155 2.42 -19.84 -4.69
N PHE A 156 1.78 -18.73 -5.07
CA PHE A 156 2.48 -17.57 -5.62
C PHE A 156 3.42 -16.94 -4.59
N GLU A 157 3.01 -16.84 -3.33
CA GLU A 157 3.85 -16.32 -2.25
C GLU A 157 5.13 -17.16 -2.09
N GLN A 158 5.02 -18.49 -2.07
CA GLN A 158 6.18 -19.39 -2.02
C GLN A 158 7.07 -19.26 -3.26
N LEU A 159 6.47 -19.10 -4.44
CA LEU A 159 7.20 -18.92 -5.69
C LEU A 159 8.06 -17.63 -5.66
N PHE A 160 7.49 -16.52 -5.21
CA PHE A 160 8.22 -15.25 -5.08
C PHE A 160 9.24 -15.28 -3.94
N ALA A 161 8.95 -15.98 -2.84
CA ALA A 161 9.89 -16.15 -1.73
C ALA A 161 11.11 -17.01 -2.09
N ALA A 162 10.96 -17.92 -3.04
CA ALA A 162 12.04 -18.79 -3.53
C ALA A 162 13.04 -18.06 -4.46
N VAL A 163 12.73 -16.85 -4.92
CA VAL A 163 13.64 -16.10 -5.80
C VAL A 163 14.86 -15.63 -5.02
N PRO A 164 16.08 -16.04 -5.41
CA PRO A 164 17.29 -15.58 -4.74
C PRO A 164 17.45 -14.07 -4.93
N GLY A 165 17.70 -13.34 -3.82
CA GLY A 165 17.79 -11.89 -3.85
C GLY A 165 16.44 -11.15 -3.75
N ALA A 166 15.35 -11.86 -3.47
CA ALA A 166 14.02 -11.24 -3.27
C ALA A 166 14.01 -10.21 -2.13
N SER A 167 14.85 -10.40 -1.12
CA SER A 167 15.03 -9.48 0.00
C SER A 167 16.50 -9.14 0.19
N VAL A 168 16.79 -7.87 0.40
CA VAL A 168 18.12 -7.35 0.73
C VAL A 168 18.13 -6.99 2.21
N SER A 169 19.14 -7.48 2.95
CA SER A 169 19.37 -7.04 4.31
C SER A 169 20.01 -5.66 4.28
N VAL A 170 19.35 -4.70 4.92
CA VAL A 170 19.77 -3.29 4.95
C VAL A 170 20.05 -2.92 6.40
N SER A 171 21.26 -2.38 6.66
CA SER A 171 21.58 -1.88 7.99
C SER A 171 20.72 -0.69 8.36
N PRO A 172 20.21 -0.59 9.61
CA PRO A 172 19.41 0.57 10.06
C PRO A 172 20.12 1.91 9.93
N ASN A 173 21.46 1.91 9.88
CA ASN A 173 22.27 3.12 9.70
C ASN A 173 22.45 3.54 8.22
N THR A 174 21.80 2.89 7.28
CA THR A 174 21.94 3.19 5.86
C THR A 174 21.28 4.56 5.57
N PRO A 175 21.97 5.48 4.88
CA PRO A 175 21.42 6.80 4.56
C PRO A 175 20.11 6.73 3.74
N LEU A 176 19.86 5.63 3.09
CA LEU A 176 18.65 5.35 2.32
C LEU A 176 17.36 5.59 3.16
N VAL A 177 17.39 5.26 4.45
CA VAL A 177 16.26 5.44 5.39
C VAL A 177 15.81 6.90 5.47
N TYR A 178 16.75 7.84 5.36
CA TYR A 178 16.50 9.26 5.49
C TYR A 178 16.41 9.96 4.13
N VAL A 179 17.21 9.52 3.16
CA VAL A 179 17.26 10.14 1.81
C VAL A 179 15.97 9.92 1.04
N VAL A 180 15.36 8.71 1.13
CA VAL A 180 14.14 8.40 0.37
C VAL A 180 12.96 9.30 0.78
N PRO A 181 12.55 9.42 2.06
CA PRO A 181 11.46 10.31 2.45
C PRO A 181 11.80 11.77 2.17
N PHE A 182 13.06 12.18 2.33
CA PHE A 182 13.48 13.54 1.99
C PHE A 182 13.33 13.82 0.49
N ALA A 183 13.76 12.91 -0.37
CA ALA A 183 13.61 13.02 -1.83
C ALA A 183 12.13 13.05 -2.24
N LEU A 184 11.26 12.24 -1.58
CA LEU A 184 9.82 12.28 -1.81
C LEU A 184 9.21 13.64 -1.44
N VAL A 185 9.63 14.23 -0.32
CA VAL A 185 9.18 15.57 0.10
C VAL A 185 9.67 16.64 -0.89
N VAL A 186 10.92 16.58 -1.31
CA VAL A 186 11.48 17.50 -2.33
C VAL A 186 10.70 17.39 -3.65
N LEU A 187 10.38 16.18 -4.10
CA LEU A 187 9.55 15.95 -5.28
C LEU A 187 8.15 16.55 -5.14
N LEU A 188 7.53 16.46 -3.96
CA LEU A 188 6.23 17.10 -3.71
C LEU A 188 6.28 18.62 -3.80
N VAL A 189 7.33 19.23 -3.25
CA VAL A 189 7.43 20.69 -3.13
C VAL A 189 7.87 21.34 -4.44
N TRP A 190 8.83 20.74 -5.12
CA TRP A 190 9.52 21.38 -6.26
C TRP A 190 8.99 20.96 -7.63
N TRP A 191 8.19 19.89 -7.72
CA TRP A 191 7.77 19.34 -9.01
C TRP A 191 6.27 19.06 -9.09
N PRO A 192 5.44 20.06 -9.32
CA PRO A 192 3.98 19.87 -9.44
C PRO A 192 3.59 19.04 -10.68
N ARG A 193 4.48 18.92 -11.67
CA ARG A 193 4.28 18.08 -12.87
C ARG A 193 5.61 17.49 -13.32
N PRO A 194 6.12 16.45 -12.68
CA PRO A 194 7.39 15.85 -13.05
C PRO A 194 7.30 15.25 -14.46
N CYS A 195 8.32 15.53 -15.28
CA CYS A 195 8.50 14.81 -16.53
C CYS A 195 8.83 13.35 -16.21
N ALA A 196 8.21 12.39 -16.91
CA ALA A 196 8.37 10.96 -16.69
C ALA A 196 9.83 10.49 -16.61
N ARG A 197 10.67 11.06 -17.49
CA ARG A 197 12.10 10.74 -17.54
C ARG A 197 12.86 11.12 -16.28
N SER A 198 12.60 12.28 -15.71
CA SER A 198 13.26 12.72 -14.48
C SER A 198 12.79 11.93 -13.27
N MET A 199 11.49 11.58 -13.20
CA MET A 199 10.98 10.70 -12.16
C MET A 199 11.54 9.29 -12.24
N ALA A 200 11.65 8.72 -13.45
CA ALA A 200 12.27 7.42 -13.67
C ALA A 200 13.75 7.40 -13.24
N VAL A 201 14.50 8.46 -13.56
CA VAL A 201 15.91 8.60 -13.15
C VAL A 201 16.03 8.70 -11.63
N VAL A 202 15.20 9.52 -10.97
CA VAL A 202 15.22 9.65 -9.50
C VAL A 202 14.85 8.33 -8.81
N LEU A 203 13.80 7.65 -9.29
CA LEU A 203 13.42 6.34 -8.76
C LEU A 203 14.52 5.29 -9.00
N LEU A 204 15.15 5.29 -10.16
CA LEU A 204 16.25 4.39 -10.46
C LEU A 204 17.48 4.68 -9.58
N CYS A 205 17.85 5.95 -9.41
CA CYS A 205 18.93 6.34 -8.51
C CYS A 205 18.65 5.95 -7.05
N LEU A 206 17.39 6.09 -6.60
CA LEU A 206 16.97 5.67 -5.25
C LEU A 206 16.97 4.15 -5.07
N MET A 207 16.79 3.40 -6.16
CA MET A 207 16.86 1.92 -6.14
C MET A 207 18.30 1.40 -6.19
N LEU A 208 19.26 2.17 -6.74
CA LEU A 208 20.66 1.79 -6.90
C LEU A 208 21.56 2.32 -5.76
N ALA A 209 21.08 3.27 -4.96
CA ALA A 209 21.80 3.83 -3.80
C ALA A 209 21.52 3.02 -2.53
#